data_136ca83337c0bd26070885605b912959
#
_entry.id   136ca83337c0bd26070885605b912959
#
_cell.length_a   1.000
_cell.length_b   1.000
_cell.length_c   1.000
_cell.angle_alpha   90.00
_cell.angle_beta   90.00
_cell.angle_gamma   90.00
#
_symmetry.space_group_name_H-M   'P 1'
#
loop_
_entity.id
_entity.type
_entity.pdbx_description
1 polymer ?
#
loop_
_entity_poly.entity_id
_entity_poly.type
_entity_poly.pdbx_seq_one_letter_code
_entity_poly.pdbx_strand_id
1 'polypeptide(L)'
;IRDRGNIVSLMRSGNQNTTYGIIDNLSFTLNGNQLKAVNDDATATASNGFEFKDGAKLATEYMYDANGSLIKDLNKGIEIQYNLLNLPSQVKFSDGSTITYTYGADGVKLRTVHKIGGVTTTTDYCDNVIYENGTAKQLLTEEGYVSLSDKKYHYYLKDHQGNNRVVTDQAGGMEEANYYYPFGGVFLSNGNDVQAYKYNG
;
A
#
# COMPACT_ATOMS: atom_id res chain seq x y z
N ILE A 1 -21.08 -13.02 -3.05
CA ILE A 1 -21.84 -13.69 -1.98
C ILE A 1 -21.23 -13.26 -0.64
N ARG A 2 -22.10 -13.02 0.36
CA ARG A 2 -21.65 -12.60 1.70
C ARG A 2 -22.04 -13.67 2.72
N ASP A 3 -21.13 -13.97 3.65
CA ASP A 3 -21.43 -14.73 4.86
C ASP A 3 -21.29 -13.79 6.06
N ARG A 4 -22.38 -13.59 6.82
CA ARG A 4 -22.43 -12.71 7.99
C ARG A 4 -21.92 -11.27 7.74
N GLY A 5 -22.11 -10.78 6.50
CA GLY A 5 -21.58 -9.48 6.07
C GLY A 5 -20.17 -9.49 5.48
N ASN A 6 -19.43 -10.61 5.56
CA ASN A 6 -18.11 -10.75 4.98
C ASN A 6 -18.18 -11.02 3.47
N ILE A 7 -17.17 -10.54 2.74
CA ILE A 7 -16.96 -10.89 1.34
C ILE A 7 -16.30 -12.25 1.29
N VAL A 8 -16.93 -13.23 0.61
CA VAL A 8 -16.41 -14.60 0.47
C VAL A 8 -15.88 -14.91 -0.92
N SER A 9 -16.12 -14.05 -1.89
CA SER A 9 -15.53 -14.13 -3.23
C SER A 9 -15.43 -12.77 -3.90
N LEU A 10 -14.43 -12.58 -4.74
CA LEU A 10 -14.20 -11.38 -5.53
C LEU A 10 -13.60 -11.76 -6.88
N MET A 11 -14.14 -11.16 -7.95
CA MET A 11 -13.58 -11.30 -9.29
C MET A 11 -13.18 -9.92 -9.80
N ARG A 12 -11.98 -9.82 -10.38
CA ARG A 12 -11.50 -8.60 -11.00
C ARG A 12 -10.99 -8.87 -12.40
N SER A 13 -11.25 -7.89 -13.29
CA SER A 13 -10.67 -7.87 -14.62
C SER A 13 -9.61 -6.78 -14.70
N GLY A 14 -8.55 -7.03 -15.43
CA GLY A 14 -7.46 -6.12 -15.64
C GLY A 14 -6.87 -6.24 -17.04
N ASN A 15 -5.87 -5.41 -17.31
CA ASN A 15 -5.16 -5.41 -18.57
C ASN A 15 -4.23 -6.62 -18.66
N GLN A 16 -4.34 -7.38 -19.77
CA GLN A 16 -3.52 -8.54 -20.10
C GLN A 16 -2.78 -8.27 -21.42
N ASN A 17 -1.97 -7.22 -21.45
CA ASN A 17 -1.27 -6.67 -22.62
C ASN A 17 -2.23 -6.01 -23.64
N THR A 18 -2.80 -6.76 -24.57
CA THR A 18 -3.66 -6.25 -25.64
C THR A 18 -5.15 -6.43 -25.38
N THR A 19 -5.50 -7.17 -24.35
CA THR A 19 -6.89 -7.51 -24.00
C THR A 19 -7.17 -7.23 -22.54
N TYR A 20 -8.46 -7.15 -22.17
CA TYR A 20 -8.91 -7.16 -20.79
C TYR A 20 -9.51 -8.52 -20.46
N GLY A 21 -9.18 -9.07 -19.30
CA GLY A 21 -9.69 -10.35 -18.83
C GLY A 21 -9.59 -10.49 -17.33
N ILE A 22 -10.08 -11.61 -16.81
CA ILE A 22 -10.06 -11.91 -15.37
C ILE A 22 -8.62 -12.11 -14.93
N ILE A 23 -8.17 -11.28 -13.97
CA ILE A 23 -6.83 -11.32 -13.37
C ILE A 23 -6.86 -11.88 -11.94
N ASP A 24 -8.02 -11.81 -11.27
CA ASP A 24 -8.27 -12.41 -9.97
C ASP A 24 -9.64 -13.08 -9.96
N ASN A 25 -9.72 -14.29 -9.44
CA ASN A 25 -10.94 -15.02 -9.15
C ASN A 25 -10.83 -15.61 -7.75
N LEU A 26 -10.97 -14.70 -6.76
CA LEU A 26 -10.64 -14.97 -5.36
C LEU A 26 -11.79 -15.64 -4.63
N SER A 27 -11.47 -16.65 -3.84
CA SER A 27 -12.33 -17.23 -2.81
C SER A 27 -11.67 -17.08 -1.44
N PHE A 28 -12.44 -16.59 -0.44
CA PHE A 28 -11.95 -16.27 0.89
C PHE A 28 -12.43 -17.32 1.90
N THR A 29 -11.50 -17.96 2.58
CA THR A 29 -11.79 -18.80 3.75
C THR A 29 -11.65 -17.99 5.01
N LEU A 30 -12.68 -17.97 5.84
CA LEU A 30 -12.77 -17.17 7.05
C LEU A 30 -12.85 -18.06 8.30
N ASN A 31 -12.33 -17.58 9.40
CA ASN A 31 -12.56 -18.07 10.76
C ASN A 31 -13.25 -16.95 11.56
N GLY A 32 -14.59 -17.01 11.68
CA GLY A 32 -15.37 -15.86 12.14
C GLY A 32 -15.22 -14.68 11.17
N ASN A 33 -14.66 -13.57 11.66
CA ASN A 33 -14.38 -12.37 10.87
C ASN A 33 -12.90 -12.27 10.44
N GLN A 34 -12.07 -13.24 10.82
CA GLN A 34 -10.65 -13.24 10.45
C GLN A 34 -10.44 -14.01 9.15
N LEU A 35 -9.67 -13.43 8.23
CA LEU A 35 -9.27 -14.09 7.01
C LEU A 35 -8.30 -15.23 7.36
N LYS A 36 -8.56 -16.43 6.85
CA LYS A 36 -7.73 -17.60 7.08
C LYS A 36 -6.88 -17.97 5.88
N ALA A 37 -7.49 -17.94 4.70
CA ALA A 37 -6.82 -18.22 3.42
C ALA A 37 -7.55 -17.52 2.27
N VAL A 38 -6.84 -17.26 1.19
CA VAL A 38 -7.37 -16.78 -0.09
C VAL A 38 -6.88 -17.71 -1.17
N ASN A 39 -7.80 -18.24 -1.98
CA ASN A 39 -7.44 -19.00 -3.17
C ASN A 39 -7.77 -18.16 -4.41
N ASP A 40 -6.84 -18.10 -5.35
CA ASP A 40 -7.04 -17.47 -6.65
C ASP A 40 -7.08 -18.53 -7.75
N ASP A 41 -8.24 -18.66 -8.40
CA ASP A 41 -8.46 -19.56 -9.52
C ASP A 41 -8.23 -18.88 -10.89
N ALA A 42 -7.77 -17.62 -10.92
CA ALA A 42 -7.40 -16.96 -12.16
C ALA A 42 -6.15 -17.59 -12.77
N THR A 43 -6.16 -17.77 -14.08
CA THR A 43 -5.03 -18.33 -14.84
C THR A 43 -4.20 -17.26 -15.54
N ALA A 44 -4.73 -16.05 -15.64
CA ALA A 44 -4.06 -14.92 -16.27
C ALA A 44 -3.56 -13.91 -15.21
N THR A 45 -2.51 -13.22 -15.54
CA THR A 45 -1.90 -12.17 -14.71
C THR A 45 -2.11 -10.79 -15.33
N ALA A 46 -2.15 -9.76 -14.50
CA ALA A 46 -2.14 -8.38 -14.97
C ALA A 46 -0.78 -8.05 -15.60
N SER A 47 -0.81 -7.38 -16.75
CA SER A 47 0.41 -6.86 -17.38
C SER A 47 0.90 -5.57 -16.71
N ASN A 48 -0.01 -4.88 -16.06
CA ASN A 48 0.27 -3.71 -15.20
C ASN A 48 -0.84 -3.57 -14.15
N GLY A 49 -0.59 -2.75 -13.15
CA GLY A 49 -1.52 -2.56 -12.04
C GLY A 49 -1.40 -3.65 -10.97
N PHE A 50 -2.32 -3.60 -10.01
CA PHE A 50 -2.35 -4.48 -8.87
C PHE A 50 -3.14 -5.76 -9.17
N GLU A 51 -2.57 -6.90 -8.83
CA GLU A 51 -3.28 -8.20 -8.76
C GLU A 51 -2.96 -8.88 -7.43
N PHE A 52 -3.80 -9.81 -7.00
CA PHE A 52 -3.51 -10.64 -5.85
C PHE A 52 -2.43 -11.68 -6.22
N LYS A 53 -1.49 -11.91 -5.31
CA LYS A 53 -0.45 -12.93 -5.47
C LYS A 53 -0.73 -14.08 -4.51
N ASP A 54 -1.33 -15.14 -5.03
CA ASP A 54 -1.55 -16.40 -4.30
C ASP A 54 -0.24 -17.20 -4.25
N GLY A 55 0.67 -16.79 -3.37
CA GLY A 55 2.00 -17.38 -3.25
C GLY A 55 2.08 -18.58 -2.32
N ALA A 56 1.24 -18.65 -1.30
CA ALA A 56 1.34 -19.64 -0.23
C ALA A 56 0.59 -20.93 -0.54
N LYS A 57 -0.63 -20.84 -1.09
CA LYS A 57 -1.53 -21.98 -1.44
C LYS A 57 -1.72 -22.99 -0.29
N LEU A 58 -1.97 -22.47 0.90
CA LEU A 58 -2.12 -23.24 2.13
C LEU A 58 -3.53 -23.11 2.71
N ALA A 59 -3.95 -24.09 3.52
CA ALA A 59 -5.23 -24.04 4.23
C ALA A 59 -5.29 -22.96 5.33
N THR A 60 -4.14 -22.42 5.74
CA THR A 60 -4.03 -21.29 6.66
C THR A 60 -2.83 -20.46 6.21
N GLU A 61 -3.09 -19.22 5.81
CA GLU A 61 -2.11 -18.28 5.24
C GLU A 61 -1.93 -17.04 6.09
N TYR A 62 -2.94 -16.73 6.91
CA TYR A 62 -2.98 -15.57 7.78
C TYR A 62 -3.05 -16.00 9.23
N MET A 63 -2.16 -15.46 10.06
CA MET A 63 -2.10 -15.77 11.48
C MET A 63 -2.25 -14.49 12.30
N TYR A 64 -2.92 -14.62 13.45
CA TYR A 64 -3.28 -13.49 14.30
C TYR A 64 -2.82 -13.74 15.72
N ASP A 65 -2.53 -12.67 16.45
CA ASP A 65 -2.30 -12.72 17.89
C ASP A 65 -3.62 -12.79 18.70
N ALA A 66 -3.51 -12.80 20.03
CA ALA A 66 -4.67 -12.86 20.92
C ALA A 66 -5.54 -11.58 20.86
N ASN A 67 -5.01 -10.46 20.38
CA ASN A 67 -5.73 -9.21 20.17
C ASN A 67 -6.46 -9.17 18.81
N GLY A 68 -6.22 -10.16 17.94
CA GLY A 68 -6.76 -10.20 16.60
C GLY A 68 -5.91 -9.42 15.56
N SER A 69 -4.72 -8.99 15.91
CA SER A 69 -3.80 -8.32 15.00
C SER A 69 -3.09 -9.34 14.12
N LEU A 70 -2.97 -9.05 12.81
CA LEU A 70 -2.31 -9.93 11.85
C LEU A 70 -0.80 -9.98 12.13
N ILE A 71 -0.27 -11.13 12.54
CA ILE A 71 1.16 -11.31 12.81
C ILE A 71 1.92 -11.99 11.68
N LYS A 72 1.20 -12.65 10.75
CA LYS A 72 1.83 -13.33 9.62
C LYS A 72 0.92 -13.37 8.41
N ASP A 73 1.47 -13.02 7.25
CA ASP A 73 0.86 -13.15 5.92
C ASP A 73 1.83 -13.96 5.05
N LEU A 74 1.46 -15.20 4.76
CA LEU A 74 2.30 -16.13 4.00
C LEU A 74 2.31 -15.81 2.50
N ASN A 75 1.23 -15.20 1.97
CA ASN A 75 1.19 -14.78 0.57
C ASN A 75 2.17 -13.66 0.29
N LYS A 76 2.33 -12.74 1.22
CA LYS A 76 3.34 -11.67 1.15
C LYS A 76 4.71 -12.09 1.70
N GLY A 77 4.80 -13.25 2.38
CA GLY A 77 6.02 -13.70 3.05
C GLY A 77 6.46 -12.73 4.16
N ILE A 78 5.52 -12.20 4.96
CA ILE A 78 5.80 -11.23 6.00
C ILE A 78 5.41 -11.70 7.39
N GLU A 79 6.18 -11.22 8.38
CA GLU A 79 5.87 -11.28 9.81
C GLU A 79 5.77 -9.86 10.36
N ILE A 80 4.78 -9.61 11.22
CA ILE A 80 4.47 -8.28 11.76
C ILE A 80 4.57 -8.32 13.29
N GLN A 81 5.25 -7.35 13.86
CA GLN A 81 5.29 -7.11 15.30
C GLN A 81 4.56 -5.80 15.62
N TYR A 82 3.98 -5.74 16.81
CA TYR A 82 3.21 -4.60 17.28
C TYR A 82 3.82 -4.02 18.56
N ASN A 83 3.62 -2.74 18.78
CA ASN A 83 3.98 -2.04 20.01
C ASN A 83 2.83 -2.08 21.04
N LEU A 84 3.02 -1.47 22.19
CA LEU A 84 2.01 -1.40 23.25
C LEU A 84 0.74 -0.62 22.87
N LEU A 85 0.81 0.21 21.84
CA LEU A 85 -0.35 0.92 21.29
C LEU A 85 -1.09 0.09 20.22
N ASN A 86 -0.71 -1.19 20.04
CA ASN A 86 -1.22 -2.06 19.00
C ASN A 86 -1.00 -1.51 17.57
N LEU A 87 0.07 -0.74 17.38
CA LEU A 87 0.52 -0.25 16.07
C LEU A 87 1.67 -1.12 15.56
N PRO A 88 1.76 -1.44 14.26
CA PRO A 88 2.87 -2.19 13.69
C PRO A 88 4.21 -1.52 14.01
N SER A 89 5.11 -2.20 14.71
CA SER A 89 6.45 -1.70 15.04
C SER A 89 7.51 -2.19 14.07
N GLN A 90 7.32 -3.41 13.53
CA GLN A 90 8.22 -3.98 12.52
C GLN A 90 7.45 -4.89 11.57
N VAL A 91 7.79 -4.82 10.30
CA VAL A 91 7.45 -5.82 9.27
C VAL A 91 8.77 -6.45 8.81
N LYS A 92 8.85 -7.77 8.85
CA LYS A 92 9.99 -8.56 8.37
C LYS A 92 9.56 -9.40 7.20
N PHE A 93 10.29 -9.33 6.11
CA PHE A 93 10.09 -10.12 4.91
C PHE A 93 10.92 -11.40 4.91
N SER A 94 10.51 -12.40 4.16
CA SER A 94 11.18 -13.69 4.04
C SER A 94 12.59 -13.60 3.45
N ASP A 95 12.88 -12.57 2.66
CA ASP A 95 14.21 -12.27 2.11
C ASP A 95 15.16 -11.60 3.12
N GLY A 96 14.69 -11.36 4.35
CA GLY A 96 15.43 -10.67 5.40
C GLY A 96 15.29 -9.14 5.40
N SER A 97 14.60 -8.56 4.42
CA SER A 97 14.26 -7.13 4.42
C SER A 97 13.37 -6.78 5.60
N THR A 98 13.46 -5.54 6.08
CA THR A 98 12.65 -5.07 7.21
C THR A 98 12.13 -3.66 6.98
N ILE A 99 10.94 -3.39 7.53
CA ILE A 99 10.42 -2.04 7.72
C ILE A 99 10.18 -1.87 9.21
N THR A 100 10.74 -0.83 9.80
CA THR A 100 10.56 -0.52 11.23
C THR A 100 9.90 0.84 11.37
N TYR A 101 8.94 0.94 12.29
CA TYR A 101 8.18 2.15 12.54
C TYR A 101 8.44 2.67 13.96
N THR A 102 8.55 3.98 14.11
CA THR A 102 8.59 4.67 15.39
C THR A 102 7.40 5.61 15.49
N TYR A 103 6.73 5.58 16.64
CA TYR A 103 5.55 6.39 16.91
C TYR A 103 5.76 7.25 18.16
N GLY A 104 5.09 8.39 18.21
CA GLY A 104 4.87 9.13 19.44
C GLY A 104 3.92 8.40 20.41
N ALA A 105 3.82 8.88 21.62
CA ALA A 105 2.91 8.33 22.62
C ALA A 105 1.42 8.50 22.24
N ASP A 106 1.13 9.41 21.37
CA ASP A 106 -0.17 9.71 20.76
C ASP A 106 -0.51 8.81 19.54
N GLY A 107 0.43 7.92 19.15
CA GLY A 107 0.28 7.07 17.99
C GLY A 107 0.64 7.70 16.64
N VAL A 108 1.08 8.95 16.63
CA VAL A 108 1.57 9.62 15.41
C VAL A 108 2.87 8.98 14.96
N LYS A 109 2.94 8.61 13.68
CA LYS A 109 4.16 8.01 13.10
C LYS A 109 5.23 9.09 12.91
N LEU A 110 6.37 8.89 13.56
CA LEU A 110 7.51 9.82 13.54
C LEU A 110 8.61 9.38 12.59
N ARG A 111 8.80 8.07 12.42
CA ARG A 111 9.89 7.54 11.58
C ARG A 111 9.53 6.21 10.96
N THR A 112 10.00 6.00 9.74
CA THR A 112 10.04 4.70 9.09
C THR A 112 11.47 4.41 8.64
N VAL A 113 11.95 3.20 8.90
CA VAL A 113 13.26 2.72 8.41
C VAL A 113 13.03 1.51 7.51
N HIS A 114 13.38 1.63 6.26
CA HIS A 114 13.38 0.54 5.29
C HIS A 114 14.80 0.00 5.16
N LYS A 115 14.96 -1.30 5.33
CA LYS A 115 16.23 -1.99 5.12
C LYS A 115 16.01 -3.09 4.08
N ILE A 116 16.43 -2.84 2.85
CA ILE A 116 16.15 -3.70 1.68
C ILE A 116 17.46 -3.92 0.92
N GLY A 117 17.82 -5.19 0.67
CA GLY A 117 19.03 -5.53 -0.11
C GLY A 117 20.33 -4.92 0.45
N GLY A 118 20.40 -4.71 1.77
CA GLY A 118 21.57 -4.06 2.41
C GLY A 118 21.53 -2.52 2.39
N VAL A 119 20.59 -1.91 1.68
CA VAL A 119 20.37 -0.46 1.67
C VAL A 119 19.41 -0.08 2.79
N THR A 120 19.76 0.97 3.53
CA THR A 120 18.88 1.54 4.57
C THR A 120 18.40 2.91 4.14
N THR A 121 17.09 3.09 4.12
CA THR A 121 16.44 4.38 3.88
C THR A 121 15.62 4.75 5.11
N THR A 122 15.86 5.93 5.65
CA THR A 122 15.15 6.47 6.81
C THR A 122 14.27 7.62 6.35
N THR A 123 12.98 7.57 6.71
CA THR A 123 12.03 8.66 6.49
C THR A 123 11.58 9.18 7.85
N ASP A 124 11.80 10.46 8.12
CA ASP A 124 11.31 11.17 9.30
C ASP A 124 10.14 12.07 8.94
N TYR A 125 9.10 12.04 9.76
CA TYR A 125 7.87 12.81 9.61
C TYR A 125 7.87 13.89 10.72
N CYS A 126 8.10 15.13 10.33
CA CYS A 126 8.13 16.27 11.22
C CYS A 126 6.96 17.20 10.85
N ASP A 127 5.77 16.89 11.40
CA ASP A 127 4.53 17.54 11.02
C ASP A 127 4.30 17.41 9.50
N ASN A 128 4.29 18.51 8.77
CA ASN A 128 4.11 18.51 7.31
C ASN A 128 5.44 18.47 6.52
N VAL A 129 6.58 18.36 7.18
CA VAL A 129 7.88 18.22 6.51
C VAL A 129 8.37 16.78 6.57
N ILE A 130 8.69 16.22 5.41
CA ILE A 130 9.24 14.87 5.27
C ILE A 130 10.74 14.97 4.98
N TYR A 131 11.51 14.25 5.80
CA TYR A 131 12.94 14.08 5.60
C TYR A 131 13.24 12.67 5.11
N GLU A 132 14.22 12.54 4.24
CA GLU A 132 14.77 11.25 3.82
C GLU A 132 16.27 11.25 4.06
N ASN A 133 16.73 10.27 4.84
CA ASN A 133 18.15 10.16 5.25
C ASN A 133 18.73 11.46 5.83
N GLY A 134 17.91 12.16 6.63
CA GLY A 134 18.27 13.44 7.27
C GLY A 134 18.21 14.67 6.38
N THR A 135 17.81 14.52 5.11
CA THR A 135 17.63 15.64 4.18
C THR A 135 16.16 15.95 4.01
N ALA A 136 15.75 17.21 4.16
CA ALA A 136 14.39 17.65 3.91
C ALA A 136 14.02 17.45 2.43
N LYS A 137 12.99 16.67 2.18
CA LYS A 137 12.54 16.26 0.84
C LYS A 137 11.32 17.01 0.37
N GLN A 138 10.29 17.03 1.20
CA GLN A 138 8.98 17.53 0.83
C GLN A 138 8.36 18.33 1.97
N LEU A 139 7.66 19.38 1.62
CA LEU A 139 6.74 20.10 2.47
C LEU A 139 5.32 19.80 1.98
N LEU A 140 4.54 19.08 2.77
CA LEU A 140 3.14 18.75 2.43
C LEU A 140 2.25 19.97 2.64
N THR A 141 1.28 20.15 1.77
CA THR A 141 0.26 21.20 1.82
C THR A 141 -1.12 20.57 1.58
N GLU A 142 -2.20 21.31 1.80
CA GLU A 142 -3.57 20.83 1.52
C GLU A 142 -3.77 20.54 0.03
N GLU A 143 -3.11 21.31 -0.83
CA GLU A 143 -3.24 21.24 -2.29
C GLU A 143 -2.23 20.31 -2.97
N GLY A 144 -1.25 19.78 -2.22
CA GLY A 144 -0.20 18.95 -2.79
C GLY A 144 1.09 18.98 -1.96
N TYR A 145 2.23 19.23 -2.59
CA TYR A 145 3.51 19.36 -1.88
C TYR A 145 4.48 20.28 -2.60
N VAL A 146 5.48 20.74 -1.85
CA VAL A 146 6.65 21.41 -2.40
C VAL A 146 7.84 20.46 -2.32
N SER A 147 8.48 20.19 -3.44
CA SER A 147 9.79 19.52 -3.48
C SER A 147 10.85 20.50 -2.96
N LEU A 148 11.52 20.15 -1.86
CA LEU A 148 12.48 21.04 -1.21
C LEU A 148 13.85 21.04 -1.90
N SER A 149 14.13 20.06 -2.75
CA SER A 149 15.39 19.97 -3.50
C SER A 149 15.48 21.03 -4.62
N ASP A 150 14.38 21.26 -5.32
CA ASP A 150 14.30 22.18 -6.47
C ASP A 150 13.28 23.31 -6.29
N LYS A 151 12.60 23.32 -5.13
CA LYS A 151 11.60 24.33 -4.72
C LYS A 151 10.40 24.41 -5.66
N LYS A 152 10.04 23.31 -6.30
CA LYS A 152 8.88 23.23 -7.17
C LYS A 152 7.62 22.82 -6.43
N TYR A 153 6.49 23.39 -6.86
CA TYR A 153 5.16 23.07 -6.38
C TYR A 153 4.55 21.97 -7.23
N HIS A 154 3.94 21.00 -6.56
CA HIS A 154 3.19 19.91 -7.17
C HIS A 154 1.79 19.91 -6.59
N TYR A 155 0.77 19.82 -7.44
CA TYR A 155 -0.63 19.92 -7.03
C TYR A 155 -1.36 18.61 -7.24
N TYR A 156 -2.23 18.28 -6.30
CA TYR A 156 -3.08 17.10 -6.34
C TYR A 156 -4.46 17.44 -6.86
N LEU A 157 -4.91 16.74 -7.89
CA LEU A 157 -6.29 16.70 -8.30
C LEU A 157 -6.91 15.43 -7.69
N LYS A 158 -7.75 15.64 -6.67
CA LYS A 158 -8.37 14.57 -5.90
C LYS A 158 -9.78 14.28 -6.40
N ASP A 159 -10.23 13.02 -6.27
CA ASP A 159 -11.62 12.68 -6.45
C ASP A 159 -12.45 12.99 -5.18
N HIS A 160 -13.75 12.71 -5.25
CA HIS A 160 -14.71 12.97 -4.16
C HIS A 160 -14.42 12.16 -2.88
N GLN A 161 -13.54 11.16 -2.93
CA GLN A 161 -13.12 10.36 -1.78
C GLN A 161 -11.75 10.79 -1.24
N GLY A 162 -11.12 11.81 -1.84
CA GLY A 162 -9.80 12.29 -1.45
C GLY A 162 -8.63 11.54 -2.10
N ASN A 163 -8.89 10.63 -3.06
CA ASN A 163 -7.82 9.92 -3.74
C ASN A 163 -7.09 10.83 -4.73
N ASN A 164 -5.77 10.82 -4.72
CA ASN A 164 -4.95 11.58 -5.66
C ASN A 164 -5.04 10.94 -7.05
N ARG A 165 -5.81 11.56 -7.94
CA ARG A 165 -6.05 11.08 -9.31
C ARG A 165 -5.01 11.60 -10.29
N VAL A 166 -4.60 12.84 -10.13
CA VAL A 166 -3.58 13.47 -10.97
C VAL A 166 -2.63 14.29 -10.10
N VAL A 167 -1.36 14.26 -10.43
CA VAL A 167 -0.36 15.19 -9.92
C VAL A 167 0.07 16.08 -11.07
N THR A 168 0.08 17.39 -10.85
CA THR A 168 0.55 18.36 -11.82
C THR A 168 1.73 19.15 -11.28
N ASP A 169 2.59 19.62 -12.17
CA ASP A 169 3.61 20.60 -11.85
C ASP A 169 3.00 22.01 -11.66
N GLN A 170 3.82 22.97 -11.28
CA GLN A 170 3.41 24.37 -11.09
C GLN A 170 2.97 25.09 -12.37
N ALA A 171 3.27 24.54 -13.55
CA ALA A 171 2.83 25.06 -14.85
C ALA A 171 1.52 24.39 -15.34
N GLY A 172 0.99 23.43 -14.58
CA GLY A 172 -0.19 22.64 -14.93
C GLY A 172 0.11 21.43 -15.82
N GLY A 173 1.38 21.11 -16.04
CA GLY A 173 1.80 19.90 -16.73
C GLY A 173 1.49 18.65 -15.89
N MET A 174 0.86 17.64 -16.50
CA MET A 174 0.59 16.37 -15.81
C MET A 174 1.89 15.60 -15.62
N GLU A 175 2.20 15.25 -14.36
CA GLU A 175 3.35 14.45 -13.98
C GLU A 175 2.97 12.99 -13.72
N GLU A 176 1.82 12.76 -13.07
CA GLU A 176 1.31 11.43 -12.73
C GLU A 176 -0.21 11.42 -12.83
N ALA A 177 -0.78 10.30 -13.31
CA ALA A 177 -2.22 10.06 -13.28
C ALA A 177 -2.49 8.64 -12.79
N ASN A 178 -3.34 8.49 -11.76
CA ASN A 178 -3.65 7.24 -11.09
C ASN A 178 -5.11 6.84 -11.24
N TYR A 179 -5.31 5.58 -11.56
CA TYR A 179 -6.60 4.92 -11.64
C TYR A 179 -6.61 3.78 -10.63
N TYR A 180 -7.66 3.67 -9.85
CA TYR A 180 -7.74 2.70 -8.77
C TYR A 180 -8.86 1.69 -8.98
N TYR A 181 -8.60 0.45 -8.58
CA TYR A 181 -9.66 -0.52 -8.31
C TYR A 181 -10.47 -0.10 -7.08
N PRO A 182 -11.69 -0.60 -6.90
CA PRO A 182 -12.36 -0.52 -5.60
C PRO A 182 -11.39 -1.01 -4.50
N PHE A 183 -11.36 -0.28 -3.37
CA PHE A 183 -10.46 -0.55 -2.22
C PHE A 183 -8.97 -0.24 -2.44
N GLY A 184 -8.60 0.50 -3.49
CA GLY A 184 -7.33 1.22 -3.56
C GLY A 184 -6.18 0.58 -4.32
N GLY A 185 -6.33 -0.63 -4.83
CA GLY A 185 -5.30 -1.20 -5.71
C GLY A 185 -5.14 -0.35 -6.98
N VAL A 186 -3.91 -0.02 -7.38
CA VAL A 186 -3.66 0.75 -8.61
C VAL A 186 -4.02 -0.09 -9.83
N PHE A 187 -4.99 0.37 -10.60
CA PHE A 187 -5.39 -0.27 -11.86
C PHE A 187 -4.45 0.12 -13.00
N LEU A 188 -4.12 1.40 -13.08
CA LEU A 188 -3.22 1.98 -14.07
C LEU A 188 -2.59 3.23 -13.49
N SER A 189 -1.29 3.40 -13.71
CA SER A 189 -0.57 4.65 -13.45
C SER A 189 0.11 5.08 -14.72
N ASN A 190 -0.07 6.34 -15.10
CA ASN A 190 0.60 6.98 -16.23
C ASN A 190 1.51 8.11 -15.71
N GLY A 191 2.67 8.27 -16.33
CA GLY A 191 3.65 9.27 -15.93
C GLY A 191 4.70 8.71 -14.98
N ASN A 192 5.35 9.60 -14.26
CA ASN A 192 6.38 9.25 -13.27
C ASN A 192 5.73 8.92 -11.93
N ASP A 193 6.35 8.02 -11.16
CA ASP A 193 5.97 7.75 -9.77
C ASP A 193 6.62 8.80 -8.87
N VAL A 194 6.01 9.99 -8.85
CA VAL A 194 6.64 11.20 -8.26
C VAL A 194 6.39 11.35 -6.76
N GLN A 195 5.40 10.62 -6.21
CA GLN A 195 5.05 10.73 -4.79
C GLN A 195 4.34 9.47 -4.26
N ALA A 196 4.38 9.28 -2.93
CA ALA A 196 3.86 8.08 -2.27
C ALA A 196 2.36 8.14 -1.93
N TYR A 197 1.78 9.34 -1.85
CA TYR A 197 0.39 9.56 -1.42
C TYR A 197 -0.57 9.40 -2.60
N LYS A 198 -1.29 8.27 -2.64
CA LYS A 198 -2.18 7.92 -3.77
C LYS A 198 -3.63 7.75 -3.32
N TYR A 199 -3.99 6.59 -2.83
CA TYR A 199 -5.34 6.27 -2.37
C TYR A 199 -5.54 6.71 -0.93
N ASN A 200 -6.63 7.43 -0.67
CA ASN A 200 -6.94 8.10 0.62
C ASN A 200 -5.89 9.14 1.06
N GLY A 201 -5.16 9.74 0.11
CA GLY A 201 -4.35 10.94 0.27
C GLY A 201 -3.01 10.74 0.94
#